data_22bdccacf576e71a0cecf1e05e4103b2
#
_entry.id   22bdccacf576e71a0cecf1e05e4103b2
#
_cell.length_a   1.000
_cell.length_b   1.000
_cell.length_c   1.000
_cell.angle_alpha   90.00
_cell.angle_beta   90.00
_cell.angle_gamma   90.00
#
_symmetry.space_group_name_H-M   'P 1'
#
loop_
_entity.id
_entity.type
_entity.pdbx_description
1 polymer ?
#
loop_
_entity_poly.entity_id
_entity_poly.type
_entity_poly.pdbx_seq_one_letter_code
_entity_poly.pdbx_strand_id
1 'polypeptide(L)'
;MNIPTLNIPTQLNAPAQHRTSVRTAIAFVTIALATVVLAGCVSFPAPESPGPSATAQVPEPLGAQFDVAKEAPPNSSSCDATQSLRPAAQQPEPAQMPPGSTMDAIFRRGRLIVGTDIGSNLFSFRDPITGDIQGFDVDLAHEISRAIFNDPNRIEFRVLSSGERMDALRNQEVDLVIKTMSITCDRLRDISFSTPYYIASQRILSLRGSGITGPEQLADKRVCAARGTTSIGRMQQIEPRAKMVTTTTWADCLVMLQQSQVDAVTTDDAVLAGLATQDPWAQVVGPSLGQENYGVGIPVGHDDMVRFVNGTIAEMRASGRWQAMYDKWLSILGPGYGPPQPTYRD
;
A
#
# COMPACT_ATOMS: atom_id res chain seq x y z
N MET A 1 38.20 23.06 -21.96
CA MET A 1 38.14 22.11 -23.09
C MET A 1 36.73 22.14 -23.65
N ASN A 2 36.62 22.41 -24.93
CA ASN A 2 35.44 22.86 -25.65
C ASN A 2 34.28 21.86 -25.70
N ILE A 3 33.08 22.37 -25.45
CA ILE A 3 31.79 21.69 -25.70
C ILE A 3 31.37 22.08 -27.12
N PRO A 4 31.04 21.16 -28.04
CA PRO A 4 30.51 21.51 -29.35
C PRO A 4 29.00 21.75 -29.28
N THR A 5 28.58 22.91 -29.75
CA THR A 5 27.18 23.29 -30.01
C THR A 5 26.65 22.56 -31.23
N LEU A 6 25.51 21.92 -31.07
CA LEU A 6 24.76 21.27 -32.17
C LEU A 6 23.79 22.30 -32.78
N ASN A 7 24.03 22.63 -34.07
CA ASN A 7 23.17 23.49 -34.90
C ASN A 7 22.01 22.65 -35.47
N ILE A 8 20.78 23.09 -35.24
CA ILE A 8 19.57 22.54 -35.87
C ILE A 8 19.11 23.52 -36.97
N PRO A 9 18.97 23.12 -38.24
CA PRO A 9 18.47 24.00 -39.27
C PRO A 9 16.94 24.06 -39.26
N THR A 10 16.40 25.25 -39.15
CA THR A 10 15.01 25.64 -39.40
C THR A 10 14.80 25.83 -40.90
N GLN A 11 13.98 25.00 -41.53
CA GLN A 11 13.25 25.36 -42.77
C GLN A 11 12.00 24.46 -42.90
N LEU A 12 10.84 25.03 -42.72
CA LEU A 12 9.56 24.50 -43.17
C LEU A 12 8.93 25.52 -44.11
N ASN A 13 8.98 25.22 -45.41
CA ASN A 13 8.27 25.94 -46.47
C ASN A 13 6.79 25.56 -46.46
N ALA A 14 5.92 26.56 -46.39
CA ALA A 14 4.47 26.42 -46.61
C ALA A 14 4.14 26.58 -48.10
N PRO A 15 3.25 25.79 -48.73
CA PRO A 15 2.77 26.02 -50.06
C PRO A 15 1.63 27.04 -50.09
N ALA A 16 1.68 27.87 -51.16
CA ALA A 16 0.75 28.95 -51.46
C ALA A 16 -0.67 28.49 -51.74
N GLN A 17 -1.64 29.22 -51.20
CA GLN A 17 -3.05 29.10 -51.58
C GLN A 17 -3.34 29.84 -52.89
N HIS A 18 -3.82 29.13 -53.90
CA HIS A 18 -4.47 29.70 -55.10
C HIS A 18 -5.90 30.11 -54.79
N ARG A 19 -6.16 31.41 -54.83
CA ARG A 19 -7.52 31.99 -54.92
C ARG A 19 -7.98 31.92 -56.37
N THR A 20 -9.07 31.25 -56.67
CA THR A 20 -9.86 31.44 -57.86
C THR A 20 -11.25 31.92 -57.47
N SER A 21 -11.52 33.14 -57.84
CA SER A 21 -12.83 33.76 -57.81
C SER A 21 -13.61 33.36 -59.08
N VAL A 22 -14.85 32.87 -58.91
CA VAL A 22 -15.82 32.83 -59.99
C VAL A 22 -17.11 33.49 -59.51
N ARG A 23 -17.35 34.69 -60.10
CA ARG A 23 -18.67 35.37 -60.12
C ARG A 23 -19.40 34.87 -61.34
N THR A 24 -20.65 34.50 -61.20
CA THR A 24 -21.77 34.60 -62.22
C THR A 24 -23.00 34.04 -61.56
N ALA A 25 -24.00 34.76 -61.44
CA ALA A 25 -25.04 35.40 -62.22
C ALA A 25 -26.42 34.80 -61.84
N ILE A 26 -27.27 35.68 -61.50
CA ILE A 26 -28.71 35.63 -61.13
C ILE A 26 -29.53 35.07 -62.27
N ALA A 27 -30.52 34.21 -61.93
CA ALA A 27 -31.73 34.04 -62.69
C ALA A 27 -32.94 33.77 -61.75
N PHE A 28 -33.89 34.69 -61.74
CA PHE A 28 -35.20 34.57 -61.08
C PHE A 28 -36.08 33.63 -61.91
N VAL A 29 -36.72 32.65 -61.25
CA VAL A 29 -37.92 32.00 -61.71
C VAL A 29 -38.93 31.93 -60.56
N THR A 30 -39.93 32.79 -60.61
CA THR A 30 -41.11 32.76 -59.77
C THR A 30 -42.09 31.74 -60.32
N ILE A 31 -42.39 30.70 -59.55
CA ILE A 31 -43.56 29.82 -59.79
C ILE A 31 -44.39 29.86 -58.51
N ALA A 32 -45.55 30.49 -58.60
CA ALA A 32 -46.56 30.46 -57.57
C ALA A 32 -47.28 29.11 -57.66
N LEU A 33 -47.23 28.31 -56.61
CA LEU A 33 -48.08 27.16 -56.42
C LEU A 33 -48.74 27.28 -55.07
N ALA A 34 -50.03 27.60 -55.08
CA ALA A 34 -50.90 27.59 -53.91
C ALA A 34 -51.11 26.15 -53.48
N THR A 35 -50.58 25.78 -52.32
CA THR A 35 -50.90 24.50 -51.66
C THR A 35 -51.62 24.79 -50.36
N VAL A 36 -52.82 24.23 -50.26
CA VAL A 36 -53.71 24.18 -49.14
C VAL A 36 -52.98 23.64 -47.90
N VAL A 37 -52.82 24.46 -46.88
CA VAL A 37 -52.33 24.03 -45.58
C VAL A 37 -53.49 23.42 -44.80
N LEU A 38 -53.61 22.07 -44.83
CA LEU A 38 -54.33 21.33 -43.81
C LEU A 38 -53.49 21.35 -42.54
N ALA A 39 -53.90 22.17 -41.57
CA ALA A 39 -53.34 22.15 -40.25
C ALA A 39 -53.76 20.88 -39.51
N GLY A 40 -52.99 19.82 -39.68
CA GLY A 40 -53.03 18.67 -38.79
C GLY A 40 -52.20 18.98 -37.56
N CYS A 41 -52.87 19.24 -36.42
CA CYS A 41 -52.22 19.27 -35.13
C CYS A 41 -51.66 17.89 -34.79
N VAL A 42 -50.45 17.61 -35.17
CA VAL A 42 -49.68 16.48 -34.61
C VAL A 42 -49.18 16.96 -33.24
N SER A 43 -49.89 16.59 -32.18
CA SER A 43 -49.40 16.73 -30.82
C SER A 43 -48.21 15.78 -30.68
N PHE A 44 -46.99 16.32 -30.78
CA PHE A 44 -45.84 15.60 -30.30
C PHE A 44 -45.98 15.44 -28.78
N PRO A 45 -45.87 14.20 -28.24
CA PRO A 45 -45.80 14.08 -26.80
C PRO A 45 -44.61 14.92 -26.33
N ALA A 46 -44.81 15.75 -25.34
CA ALA A 46 -43.73 16.49 -24.71
C ALA A 46 -42.67 15.48 -24.31
N PRO A 47 -41.37 15.77 -24.54
CA PRO A 47 -40.32 14.89 -24.05
C PRO A 47 -40.57 14.71 -22.57
N GLU A 48 -40.77 13.44 -22.15
CA GLU A 48 -40.83 13.12 -20.73
C GLU A 48 -39.64 13.75 -20.05
N SER A 49 -39.87 14.60 -19.06
CA SER A 49 -38.79 15.10 -18.22
C SER A 49 -38.00 13.88 -17.78
N PRO A 50 -36.67 13.86 -17.97
CA PRO A 50 -35.87 12.75 -17.46
C PRO A 50 -36.24 12.59 -16.00
N GLY A 51 -36.74 11.41 -15.65
CA GLY A 51 -37.05 11.07 -14.25
C GLY A 51 -35.79 11.36 -13.41
N PRO A 52 -35.91 11.51 -12.09
CA PRO A 52 -34.78 11.86 -11.26
C PRO A 52 -33.60 10.99 -11.68
N SER A 53 -32.55 11.64 -12.22
CA SER A 53 -31.33 10.97 -12.62
C SER A 53 -30.93 10.10 -11.45
N ALA A 54 -30.94 8.78 -11.63
CA ALA A 54 -30.30 7.89 -10.68
C ALA A 54 -28.89 8.47 -10.49
N THR A 55 -28.61 9.02 -9.32
CA THR A 55 -27.29 9.47 -8.96
C THR A 55 -26.39 8.29 -9.21
N ALA A 56 -25.55 8.38 -10.23
CA ALA A 56 -24.59 7.31 -10.55
C ALA A 56 -23.75 7.10 -9.29
N GLN A 57 -24.01 5.99 -8.60
CA GLN A 57 -23.16 5.63 -7.46
C GLN A 57 -21.77 5.38 -7.99
N VAL A 58 -20.80 6.08 -7.42
CA VAL A 58 -19.38 5.83 -7.71
C VAL A 58 -19.10 4.39 -7.30
N PRO A 59 -18.52 3.55 -8.17
CA PRO A 59 -18.23 2.16 -7.83
C PRO A 59 -17.36 2.06 -6.59
N GLU A 60 -17.72 1.20 -5.66
CA GLU A 60 -16.94 0.91 -4.47
C GLU A 60 -15.93 -0.21 -4.77
N PRO A 61 -14.73 -0.18 -4.16
CA PRO A 61 -13.78 -1.27 -4.25
C PRO A 61 -14.41 -2.59 -3.76
N LEU A 62 -14.04 -3.68 -4.43
CA LEU A 62 -14.55 -5.01 -4.06
C LEU A 62 -14.19 -5.33 -2.60
N GLY A 63 -15.20 -5.69 -1.81
CA GLY A 63 -15.02 -6.04 -0.41
C GLY A 63 -14.91 -4.84 0.54
N ALA A 64 -15.18 -3.61 0.07
CA ALA A 64 -15.34 -2.46 0.96
C ALA A 64 -16.48 -2.71 1.96
N GLN A 65 -16.26 -2.36 3.24
CA GLN A 65 -17.27 -2.47 4.30
C GLN A 65 -17.38 -1.15 5.04
N PHE A 66 -18.59 -0.66 5.16
CA PHE A 66 -18.94 0.56 5.88
C PHE A 66 -19.46 0.20 7.27
N ASP A 67 -19.38 1.16 8.19
CA ASP A 67 -19.90 1.03 9.57
C ASP A 67 -19.34 -0.20 10.31
N VAL A 68 -18.03 -0.35 10.24
CA VAL A 68 -17.31 -1.46 10.88
C VAL A 68 -17.53 -1.44 12.39
N ALA A 69 -17.89 -2.58 12.94
CA ALA A 69 -18.09 -2.77 14.37
C ALA A 69 -16.82 -2.39 15.17
N LYS A 70 -17.02 -2.01 16.44
CA LYS A 70 -15.88 -1.71 17.32
C LYS A 70 -14.99 -2.95 17.48
N GLU A 71 -13.72 -2.75 17.20
CA GLU A 71 -12.68 -3.74 17.48
C GLU A 71 -12.06 -3.47 18.85
N ALA A 72 -11.52 -4.52 19.47
CA ALA A 72 -10.72 -4.33 20.68
C ALA A 72 -9.47 -3.47 20.35
N PRO A 73 -9.06 -2.57 21.26
CA PRO A 73 -7.82 -1.85 21.07
C PRO A 73 -6.64 -2.81 20.90
N PRO A 74 -5.67 -2.51 20.02
CA PRO A 74 -4.47 -3.33 19.91
C PRO A 74 -3.74 -3.36 21.26
N ASN A 75 -3.21 -4.52 21.64
CA ASN A 75 -2.54 -4.75 22.93
C ASN A 75 -3.44 -4.59 24.17
N SER A 76 -4.67 -5.09 24.11
CA SER A 76 -5.57 -5.18 25.27
C SER A 76 -5.05 -6.09 26.38
N SER A 77 -4.11 -7.00 26.08
CA SER A 77 -3.42 -7.86 27.05
C SER A 77 -2.06 -7.29 27.46
N SER A 78 -1.67 -7.51 28.72
CA SER A 78 -0.39 -7.05 29.26
C SER A 78 0.74 -8.02 28.85
N CYS A 79 1.52 -7.65 27.86
CA CYS A 79 2.79 -8.31 27.53
C CYS A 79 3.77 -7.25 27.01
N ASP A 80 5.06 -7.57 26.99
CA ASP A 80 6.01 -6.77 26.23
C ASP A 80 6.06 -7.31 24.80
N ALA A 81 5.30 -6.68 23.90
CA ALA A 81 5.19 -7.08 22.49
C ALA A 81 6.49 -6.88 21.70
N THR A 82 7.52 -6.23 22.27
CA THR A 82 8.80 -5.98 21.58
C THR A 82 9.83 -7.07 21.83
N GLN A 83 9.58 -7.96 22.80
CA GLN A 83 10.49 -9.04 23.15
C GLN A 83 10.37 -10.22 22.19
N SER A 84 11.54 -10.78 21.82
CA SER A 84 11.64 -11.98 21.00
C SER A 84 12.72 -12.92 21.56
N LEU A 85 12.97 -14.03 20.87
CA LEU A 85 14.02 -14.98 21.26
C LEU A 85 15.41 -14.45 20.86
N ARG A 86 16.39 -14.66 21.73
CA ARG A 86 17.77 -14.32 21.42
C ARG A 86 18.27 -15.12 20.20
N PRO A 87 19.06 -14.53 19.29
CA PRO A 87 19.77 -15.30 18.26
C PRO A 87 20.58 -16.44 18.86
N ALA A 88 20.79 -17.52 18.11
CA ALA A 88 21.78 -18.52 18.47
C ALA A 88 23.17 -17.85 18.63
N ALA A 89 23.99 -18.37 19.55
CA ALA A 89 25.33 -17.82 19.80
C ALA A 89 26.20 -17.82 18.52
N GLN A 90 25.95 -18.77 17.63
CA GLN A 90 26.57 -18.86 16.31
C GLN A 90 25.47 -19.10 15.27
N GLN A 91 25.40 -18.22 14.28
CA GLN A 91 24.53 -18.43 13.13
C GLN A 91 25.10 -19.52 12.22
N PRO A 92 24.25 -20.36 11.62
CA PRO A 92 24.71 -21.29 10.58
C PRO A 92 25.33 -20.52 9.41
N GLU A 93 26.36 -21.09 8.82
CA GLU A 93 26.88 -20.57 7.56
C GLU A 93 25.85 -20.74 6.44
N PRO A 94 25.75 -19.80 5.48
CA PRO A 94 24.84 -19.94 4.36
C PRO A 94 25.01 -21.26 3.61
N ALA A 95 23.89 -21.89 3.25
CA ALA A 95 23.81 -23.22 2.62
C ALA A 95 24.28 -24.39 3.52
N GLN A 96 24.53 -24.16 4.81
CA GLN A 96 24.91 -25.19 5.79
C GLN A 96 23.94 -25.20 6.99
N MET A 97 22.67 -25.43 6.70
CA MET A 97 21.63 -25.43 7.73
C MET A 97 21.73 -26.65 8.64
N PRO A 98 21.52 -26.49 9.97
CA PRO A 98 21.58 -27.61 10.91
C PRO A 98 20.55 -28.69 10.55
N PRO A 99 20.95 -29.95 10.42
CA PRO A 99 20.03 -31.04 10.06
C PRO A 99 18.82 -31.11 10.99
N GLY A 100 17.62 -31.23 10.40
CA GLY A 100 16.35 -31.32 11.14
C GLY A 100 15.78 -29.99 11.63
N SER A 101 16.48 -28.88 11.37
CA SER A 101 15.96 -27.53 11.66
C SER A 101 14.90 -27.10 10.64
N THR A 102 14.09 -26.08 11.01
CA THR A 102 13.15 -25.42 10.08
C THR A 102 13.87 -24.91 8.83
N MET A 103 15.04 -24.28 9.00
CA MET A 103 15.86 -23.79 7.89
C MET A 103 16.37 -24.91 6.98
N ASP A 104 16.72 -26.11 7.55
CA ASP A 104 17.09 -27.29 6.77
C ASP A 104 15.94 -27.81 5.90
N ALA A 105 14.73 -27.83 6.44
CA ALA A 105 13.54 -28.19 5.67
C ALA A 105 13.25 -27.21 4.51
N ILE A 106 13.41 -25.91 4.76
CA ILE A 106 13.29 -24.85 3.74
C ILE A 106 14.40 -25.01 2.70
N PHE A 107 15.64 -25.23 3.13
CA PHE A 107 16.81 -25.42 2.25
C PHE A 107 16.61 -26.61 1.32
N ARG A 108 16.17 -27.77 1.84
CA ARG A 108 15.88 -28.98 1.03
C ARG A 108 14.73 -28.76 0.06
N ARG A 109 13.73 -27.96 0.41
CA ARG A 109 12.65 -27.56 -0.50
C ARG A 109 13.14 -26.68 -1.63
N GLY A 110 14.27 -26.01 -1.46
CA GLY A 110 14.95 -25.19 -2.48
C GLY A 110 14.43 -23.76 -2.60
N ARG A 111 13.53 -23.31 -1.72
CA ARG A 111 13.00 -21.94 -1.69
C ARG A 111 12.41 -21.58 -0.33
N LEU A 112 12.46 -20.29 0.00
CA LEU A 112 11.75 -19.65 1.11
C LEU A 112 10.38 -19.17 0.61
N ILE A 113 9.28 -19.47 1.32
CA ILE A 113 7.93 -19.00 0.98
C ILE A 113 7.58 -17.84 1.91
N VAL A 114 7.40 -16.64 1.32
CA VAL A 114 7.18 -15.40 2.06
C VAL A 114 5.83 -14.78 1.70
N GLY A 115 4.97 -14.60 2.71
CA GLY A 115 3.76 -13.82 2.60
C GLY A 115 4.09 -12.32 2.60
N THR A 116 3.70 -11.61 1.54
CA THR A 116 4.00 -10.17 1.38
C THR A 116 2.85 -9.44 0.68
N ASP A 117 3.02 -8.13 0.44
CA ASP A 117 2.10 -7.29 -0.32
C ASP A 117 2.64 -7.02 -1.74
N ILE A 118 1.80 -6.40 -2.55
CA ILE A 118 2.19 -5.83 -3.85
C ILE A 118 1.65 -4.41 -4.05
N GLY A 119 1.02 -3.83 -3.02
CA GLY A 119 0.37 -2.52 -3.05
C GLY A 119 0.80 -1.57 -1.92
N SER A 120 1.75 -1.97 -1.05
CA SER A 120 2.34 -1.12 -0.02
C SER A 120 3.62 -0.48 -0.55
N ASN A 121 3.47 0.62 -1.31
CA ASN A 121 4.62 1.34 -1.89
C ASN A 121 5.68 1.63 -0.81
N LEU A 122 6.96 1.59 -1.15
CA LEU A 122 8.15 1.65 -0.31
C LEU A 122 8.48 0.34 0.44
N PHE A 123 7.49 -0.44 0.90
CA PHE A 123 7.74 -1.68 1.67
C PHE A 123 7.65 -2.94 0.82
N SER A 124 6.54 -3.13 0.13
CA SER A 124 6.35 -4.23 -0.82
C SER A 124 5.34 -3.82 -1.88
N PHE A 125 5.81 -3.68 -3.09
CA PHE A 125 4.97 -3.28 -4.21
C PHE A 125 5.47 -3.94 -5.49
N ARG A 126 4.56 -4.06 -6.46
CA ARG A 126 4.92 -4.52 -7.80
C ARG A 126 5.32 -3.32 -8.64
N ASP A 127 6.54 -3.34 -9.15
CA ASP A 127 7.01 -2.32 -10.10
C ASP A 127 6.18 -2.43 -11.41
N PRO A 128 5.54 -1.33 -11.84
CA PRO A 128 4.67 -1.38 -13.03
C PRO A 128 5.44 -1.54 -14.35
N ILE A 129 6.77 -1.31 -14.34
CA ILE A 129 7.61 -1.38 -15.54
C ILE A 129 8.24 -2.77 -15.65
N THR A 130 8.87 -3.27 -14.57
CA THR A 130 9.57 -4.56 -14.58
C THR A 130 8.67 -5.73 -14.21
N GLY A 131 7.59 -5.48 -13.47
CA GLY A 131 6.71 -6.51 -12.92
C GLY A 131 7.26 -7.17 -11.65
N ASP A 132 8.46 -6.80 -11.21
CA ASP A 132 9.10 -7.36 -10.02
C ASP A 132 8.45 -6.87 -8.73
N ILE A 133 8.46 -7.70 -7.71
CA ILE A 133 8.09 -7.29 -6.36
C ILE A 133 9.34 -6.72 -5.67
N GLN A 134 9.25 -5.49 -5.14
CA GLN A 134 10.37 -4.80 -4.53
C GLN A 134 9.92 -3.91 -3.36
N GLY A 135 10.89 -3.47 -2.54
CA GLY A 135 10.64 -2.63 -1.37
C GLY A 135 11.45 -3.09 -0.16
N PHE A 136 11.31 -2.38 0.96
CA PHE A 136 12.06 -2.63 2.18
C PHE A 136 11.81 -4.02 2.76
N ASP A 137 10.54 -4.47 2.81
CA ASP A 137 10.14 -5.81 3.28
C ASP A 137 10.67 -6.90 2.35
N VAL A 138 10.71 -6.62 1.04
CA VAL A 138 11.22 -7.53 0.02
C VAL A 138 12.73 -7.68 0.13
N ASP A 139 13.47 -6.57 0.32
CA ASP A 139 14.92 -6.62 0.54
C ASP A 139 15.25 -7.40 1.85
N LEU A 140 14.44 -7.27 2.91
CA LEU A 140 14.58 -8.09 4.13
C LEU A 140 14.37 -9.59 3.83
N ALA A 141 13.38 -9.94 3.01
CA ALA A 141 13.17 -11.32 2.57
C ALA A 141 14.38 -11.87 1.78
N HIS A 142 14.96 -11.05 0.91
CA HIS A 142 16.17 -11.40 0.17
C HIS A 142 17.38 -11.64 1.10
N GLU A 143 17.54 -10.86 2.18
CA GLU A 143 18.59 -11.09 3.17
C GLU A 143 18.41 -12.41 3.93
N ILE A 144 17.18 -12.76 4.30
CA ILE A 144 16.87 -14.04 4.95
C ILE A 144 17.13 -15.21 3.96
N SER A 145 16.72 -15.06 2.70
CA SER A 145 17.01 -16.07 1.68
C SER A 145 18.50 -16.25 1.46
N ARG A 146 19.28 -15.15 1.41
CA ARG A 146 20.73 -15.20 1.31
C ARG A 146 21.36 -15.95 2.49
N ALA A 147 20.88 -15.70 3.71
CA ALA A 147 21.34 -16.38 4.90
C ALA A 147 21.07 -17.90 4.87
N ILE A 148 19.96 -18.35 4.27
CA ILE A 148 19.62 -19.78 4.14
C ILE A 148 20.38 -20.42 2.95
N PHE A 149 20.37 -19.80 1.77
CA PHE A 149 20.76 -20.44 0.50
C PHE A 149 22.09 -19.95 -0.08
N ASN A 150 22.70 -18.92 0.48
CA ASN A 150 23.75 -18.12 -0.17
C ASN A 150 23.26 -17.49 -1.51
N ASP A 151 21.96 -17.40 -1.70
CA ASP A 151 21.28 -16.86 -2.88
C ASP A 151 20.05 -16.05 -2.44
N PRO A 152 20.01 -14.74 -2.69
CA PRO A 152 18.87 -13.89 -2.29
C PRO A 152 17.58 -14.20 -3.05
N ASN A 153 17.66 -14.89 -4.19
CA ASN A 153 16.52 -15.07 -5.10
C ASN A 153 15.79 -16.41 -4.93
N ARG A 154 16.15 -17.22 -3.93
CA ARG A 154 15.47 -18.48 -3.63
C ARG A 154 14.19 -18.26 -2.84
N ILE A 155 13.30 -17.40 -3.36
CA ILE A 155 12.04 -16.99 -2.71
C ILE A 155 10.86 -17.26 -3.62
N GLU A 156 9.76 -17.73 -3.01
CA GLU A 156 8.41 -17.71 -3.57
C GLU A 156 7.60 -16.68 -2.77
N PHE A 157 7.20 -15.58 -3.41
CA PHE A 157 6.32 -14.61 -2.77
C PHE A 157 4.86 -15.03 -2.92
N ARG A 158 4.14 -15.09 -1.79
CA ARG A 158 2.69 -15.23 -1.75
C ARG A 158 2.05 -13.91 -1.40
N VAL A 159 1.23 -13.41 -2.31
CA VAL A 159 0.50 -12.15 -2.10
C VAL A 159 -0.63 -12.40 -1.12
N LEU A 160 -0.61 -11.69 -0.01
CA LEU A 160 -1.62 -11.77 1.05
C LEU A 160 -2.21 -10.39 1.30
N SER A 161 -3.51 -10.31 1.55
CA SER A 161 -4.11 -9.15 2.21
C SER A 161 -3.66 -9.07 3.68
N SER A 162 -3.86 -7.92 4.31
CA SER A 162 -3.52 -7.78 5.73
C SER A 162 -4.35 -8.70 6.63
N GLY A 163 -5.58 -9.04 6.23
CA GLY A 163 -6.44 -9.97 6.97
C GLY A 163 -6.00 -11.43 6.89
N GLU A 164 -5.34 -11.84 5.80
CA GLU A 164 -4.96 -13.24 5.56
C GLU A 164 -3.65 -13.64 6.26
N ARG A 165 -2.85 -12.67 6.73
CA ARG A 165 -1.51 -12.93 7.31
C ARG A 165 -1.50 -13.94 8.45
N MET A 166 -2.47 -13.82 9.38
CA MET A 166 -2.55 -14.69 10.54
C MET A 166 -2.89 -16.13 10.15
N ASP A 167 -3.86 -16.32 9.26
CA ASP A 167 -4.29 -17.65 8.82
C ASP A 167 -3.22 -18.33 7.97
N ALA A 168 -2.55 -17.59 7.09
CA ALA A 168 -1.45 -18.14 6.30
C ALA A 168 -0.30 -18.68 7.17
N LEU A 169 0.00 -18.00 8.31
CA LEU A 169 0.99 -18.48 9.28
C LEU A 169 0.49 -19.65 10.10
N ARG A 170 -0.75 -19.60 10.62
CA ARG A 170 -1.37 -20.70 11.40
C ARG A 170 -1.45 -21.99 10.61
N ASN A 171 -1.80 -21.87 9.33
CA ASN A 171 -1.93 -23.01 8.42
C ASN A 171 -0.60 -23.43 7.79
N GLN A 172 0.51 -22.77 8.12
CA GLN A 172 1.84 -23.02 7.55
C GLN A 172 1.86 -22.96 6.00
N GLU A 173 1.02 -22.10 5.43
CA GLU A 173 0.98 -21.87 3.99
C GLU A 173 2.18 -21.06 3.51
N VAL A 174 2.82 -20.34 4.44
CA VAL A 174 4.05 -19.57 4.24
C VAL A 174 5.02 -19.88 5.39
N ASP A 175 6.32 -19.75 5.13
CA ASP A 175 7.34 -19.86 6.16
C ASP A 175 7.43 -18.62 7.03
N LEU A 176 7.26 -17.47 6.38
CA LEU A 176 7.34 -16.15 6.99
C LEU A 176 6.27 -15.22 6.41
N VAL A 177 5.86 -14.24 7.21
CA VAL A 177 5.15 -13.05 6.73
C VAL A 177 6.04 -11.83 6.96
N ILE A 178 6.39 -11.13 5.89
CA ILE A 178 7.09 -9.84 5.91
C ILE A 178 6.22 -8.85 5.15
N LYS A 179 5.36 -8.13 5.89
CA LYS A 179 4.31 -7.28 5.33
C LYS A 179 3.85 -6.25 6.35
N THR A 180 4.75 -5.30 6.72
CA THR A 180 4.42 -4.20 7.65
C THR A 180 3.56 -4.68 8.83
N MET A 181 3.93 -5.79 9.46
CA MET A 181 3.09 -6.48 10.42
C MET A 181 3.44 -6.07 11.85
N SER A 182 2.59 -5.27 12.48
CA SER A 182 2.77 -4.84 13.87
C SER A 182 2.76 -6.03 14.82
N ILE A 183 3.74 -6.11 15.69
CA ILE A 183 3.79 -7.06 16.78
C ILE A 183 2.78 -6.60 17.84
N THR A 184 1.84 -7.47 18.21
CA THR A 184 0.87 -7.23 19.28
C THR A 184 0.77 -8.42 20.20
N CYS A 185 0.38 -8.19 21.47
CA CYS A 185 0.16 -9.28 22.42
C CYS A 185 -0.91 -10.27 21.94
N ASP A 186 -1.93 -9.77 21.25
CA ASP A 186 -3.00 -10.61 20.73
C ASP A 186 -2.48 -11.54 19.62
N ARG A 187 -1.64 -11.04 18.72
CA ARG A 187 -1.02 -11.86 17.65
C ARG A 187 -0.02 -12.87 18.20
N LEU A 188 0.72 -12.49 19.26
CA LEU A 188 1.70 -13.38 19.92
C LEU A 188 1.09 -14.62 20.58
N ARG A 189 -0.24 -14.69 20.75
CA ARG A 189 -0.92 -15.90 21.20
C ARG A 189 -0.97 -16.99 20.12
N ASP A 190 -0.97 -16.58 18.86
CA ASP A 190 -1.24 -17.47 17.74
C ASP A 190 -0.05 -17.66 16.80
N ILE A 191 0.88 -16.72 16.78
CA ILE A 191 2.08 -16.75 15.96
C ILE A 191 3.30 -16.24 16.73
N SER A 192 4.48 -16.56 16.24
CA SER A 192 5.75 -16.01 16.73
C SER A 192 6.19 -14.82 15.90
N PHE A 193 7.02 -13.95 16.49
CA PHE A 193 7.61 -12.81 15.79
C PHE A 193 9.12 -12.72 16.02
N SER A 194 9.82 -12.16 15.04
CA SER A 194 11.17 -11.66 15.22
C SER A 194 11.22 -10.47 16.19
N THR A 195 12.41 -9.99 16.52
CA THR A 195 12.59 -8.64 17.05
C THR A 195 12.08 -7.62 16.03
N PRO A 196 11.67 -6.41 16.47
CA PRO A 196 11.29 -5.37 15.52
C PRO A 196 12.40 -5.09 14.49
N TYR A 197 12.04 -5.08 13.22
CA TYR A 197 12.93 -4.68 12.13
C TYR A 197 12.72 -3.23 11.70
N TYR A 198 11.55 -2.65 12.02
CA TYR A 198 11.18 -1.26 11.75
C TYR A 198 10.23 -0.75 12.82
N ILE A 199 10.25 0.57 13.06
CA ILE A 199 9.31 1.26 13.95
C ILE A 199 8.60 2.31 13.12
N ALA A 200 7.28 2.18 13.02
CA ALA A 200 6.38 3.13 12.37
C ALA A 200 5.52 3.86 13.40
N SER A 201 4.82 4.89 12.96
CA SER A 201 3.82 5.59 13.74
C SER A 201 2.52 5.67 12.96
N GLN A 202 1.41 5.24 13.56
CA GLN A 202 0.10 5.46 12.93
C GLN A 202 -0.19 6.95 12.80
N ARG A 203 -0.66 7.37 11.63
CA ARG A 203 -0.98 8.75 11.25
C ARG A 203 -2.28 8.79 10.43
N ILE A 204 -2.58 9.96 9.88
CA ILE A 204 -3.75 10.22 9.04
C ILE A 204 -3.27 10.73 7.68
N LEU A 205 -3.88 10.23 6.60
CA LEU A 205 -3.77 10.79 5.25
C LEU A 205 -5.09 11.45 4.89
N SER A 206 -5.03 12.68 4.41
CA SER A 206 -6.19 13.42 3.93
C SER A 206 -5.87 14.19 2.65
N LEU A 207 -6.88 14.67 1.94
CA LEU A 207 -6.66 15.54 0.80
C LEU A 207 -6.30 16.96 1.28
N ARG A 208 -5.43 17.63 0.53
CA ARG A 208 -5.10 19.04 0.74
C ARG A 208 -6.38 19.88 0.65
N GLY A 209 -6.56 20.79 1.59
CA GLY A 209 -7.76 21.65 1.66
C GLY A 209 -8.99 20.99 2.29
N SER A 210 -8.94 19.73 2.73
CA SER A 210 -10.06 19.06 3.43
C SER A 210 -10.37 19.65 4.80
N GLY A 211 -9.46 20.44 5.39
CA GLY A 211 -9.57 20.92 6.77
C GLY A 211 -9.22 19.88 7.84
N ILE A 212 -8.85 18.67 7.46
CA ILE A 212 -8.41 17.61 8.39
C ILE A 212 -6.92 17.82 8.68
N THR A 213 -6.59 18.09 9.93
CA THR A 213 -5.23 18.32 10.42
C THR A 213 -4.86 17.42 11.59
N GLY A 214 -5.80 16.63 12.11
CA GLY A 214 -5.62 15.70 13.20
C GLY A 214 -6.86 14.86 13.48
N PRO A 215 -6.83 14.00 14.49
CA PRO A 215 -7.95 13.09 14.80
C PRO A 215 -9.24 13.83 15.21
N GLU A 216 -9.12 15.04 15.80
CA GLU A 216 -10.24 15.81 16.29
C GLU A 216 -11.23 16.21 15.16
N GLN A 217 -10.77 16.31 13.91
CA GLN A 217 -11.59 16.61 12.75
C GLN A 217 -12.23 15.37 12.12
N LEU A 218 -11.98 14.18 12.68
CA LEU A 218 -12.49 12.91 12.14
C LEU A 218 -13.85 12.50 12.74
N ALA A 219 -14.37 13.25 13.72
CA ALA A 219 -15.70 13.01 14.27
C ALA A 219 -16.77 13.01 13.16
N ASP A 220 -17.55 11.93 13.09
CA ASP A 220 -18.60 11.69 12.08
C ASP A 220 -18.09 11.58 10.61
N LYS A 221 -16.76 11.59 10.41
CA LYS A 221 -16.10 11.41 9.13
C LYS A 221 -15.87 9.93 8.81
N ARG A 222 -15.89 9.60 7.52
CA ARG A 222 -15.55 8.26 7.05
C ARG A 222 -14.03 8.11 6.97
N VAL A 223 -13.48 7.15 7.70
CA VAL A 223 -12.03 6.90 7.78
C VAL A 223 -11.73 5.48 7.32
N CYS A 224 -10.93 5.36 6.25
CA CYS A 224 -10.56 4.07 5.68
C CYS A 224 -9.33 3.46 6.36
N ALA A 225 -9.35 2.16 6.56
CA ALA A 225 -8.19 1.35 6.92
C ALA A 225 -8.28 -0.04 6.25
N ALA A 226 -7.14 -0.71 6.05
CA ALA A 226 -7.17 -2.08 5.55
C ALA A 226 -7.62 -3.05 6.66
N ARG A 227 -8.46 -4.02 6.30
CA ARG A 227 -8.98 -5.04 7.23
C ARG A 227 -7.86 -5.87 7.84
N GLY A 228 -8.01 -6.23 9.11
CA GLY A 228 -7.03 -7.05 9.84
C GLY A 228 -5.78 -6.29 10.28
N THR A 229 -5.87 -4.94 10.35
CA THR A 229 -4.79 -4.09 10.84
C THR A 229 -5.11 -3.50 12.21
N THR A 230 -4.07 -3.11 12.94
CA THR A 230 -4.18 -2.42 14.24
C THR A 230 -4.80 -1.02 14.11
N SER A 231 -4.77 -0.47 12.89
CA SER A 231 -5.18 0.90 12.61
C SER A 231 -6.66 1.15 12.91
N ILE A 232 -7.52 0.14 12.74
CA ILE A 232 -8.97 0.24 12.98
C ILE A 232 -9.23 0.46 14.47
N GLY A 233 -8.82 -0.50 15.30
CA GLY A 233 -9.08 -0.45 16.74
C GLY A 233 -8.44 0.76 17.42
N ARG A 234 -7.24 1.17 16.98
CA ARG A 234 -6.59 2.38 17.48
C ARG A 234 -7.36 3.66 17.11
N MET A 235 -7.80 3.78 15.87
CA MET A 235 -8.60 4.95 15.47
C MET A 235 -9.92 5.02 16.24
N GLN A 236 -10.62 3.90 16.39
CA GLN A 236 -11.85 3.82 17.17
C GLN A 236 -11.65 4.16 18.67
N GLN A 237 -10.45 3.96 19.21
CA GLN A 237 -10.09 4.37 20.57
C GLN A 237 -9.85 5.87 20.67
N ILE A 238 -9.16 6.47 19.67
CA ILE A 238 -8.76 7.88 19.68
C ILE A 238 -9.93 8.80 19.32
N GLU A 239 -10.68 8.46 18.27
CA GLU A 239 -11.88 9.18 17.86
C GLU A 239 -13.05 8.17 17.68
N PRO A 240 -13.81 7.93 18.77
CA PRO A 240 -14.88 6.93 18.77
C PRO A 240 -16.06 7.24 17.84
N ARG A 241 -16.18 8.50 17.36
CA ARG A 241 -17.21 8.92 16.42
C ARG A 241 -16.78 8.82 14.95
N ALA A 242 -15.50 8.48 14.69
CA ALA A 242 -15.06 8.21 13.34
C ALA A 242 -15.80 6.98 12.77
N LYS A 243 -16.34 7.12 11.57
CA LYS A 243 -17.05 6.05 10.87
C LYS A 243 -16.05 5.24 10.09
N MET A 244 -15.66 4.11 10.64
CA MET A 244 -14.63 3.26 10.01
C MET A 244 -15.19 2.60 8.76
N VAL A 245 -14.39 2.68 7.70
CA VAL A 245 -14.58 1.95 6.44
C VAL A 245 -13.38 1.02 6.26
N THR A 246 -13.61 -0.22 5.89
CA THR A 246 -12.50 -1.15 5.63
C THR A 246 -12.49 -1.64 4.20
N THR A 247 -11.28 -1.81 3.68
CA THR A 247 -11.00 -2.37 2.36
C THR A 247 -10.05 -3.55 2.48
N THR A 248 -9.82 -4.23 1.37
CA THR A 248 -8.86 -5.34 1.31
C THR A 248 -7.42 -4.82 1.24
N THR A 249 -7.17 -3.72 0.50
CA THR A 249 -5.84 -3.16 0.26
C THR A 249 -5.76 -1.69 0.64
N TRP A 250 -4.56 -1.18 0.86
CA TRP A 250 -4.31 0.25 1.07
C TRP A 250 -4.57 1.08 -0.19
N ALA A 251 -4.31 0.50 -1.37
CA ALA A 251 -4.61 1.16 -2.64
C ALA A 251 -6.11 1.44 -2.80
N ASP A 252 -6.98 0.52 -2.36
CA ASP A 252 -8.44 0.74 -2.35
C ASP A 252 -8.82 1.92 -1.46
N CYS A 253 -8.18 2.06 -0.27
CA CYS A 253 -8.41 3.23 0.58
C CYS A 253 -8.01 4.54 -0.11
N LEU A 254 -6.89 4.56 -0.86
CA LEU A 254 -6.48 5.74 -1.61
C LEU A 254 -7.49 6.07 -2.72
N VAL A 255 -7.95 5.07 -3.48
CA VAL A 255 -8.99 5.27 -4.50
C VAL A 255 -10.28 5.84 -3.88
N MET A 256 -10.73 5.31 -2.74
CA MET A 256 -11.91 5.82 -2.04
C MET A 256 -11.70 7.27 -1.56
N LEU A 257 -10.50 7.62 -1.12
CA LEU A 257 -10.14 8.99 -0.73
C LEU A 257 -10.20 9.94 -1.94
N GLN A 258 -9.61 9.55 -3.07
CA GLN A 258 -9.62 10.31 -4.32
C GLN A 258 -11.03 10.54 -4.86
N GLN A 259 -11.91 9.56 -4.69
CA GLN A 259 -13.29 9.61 -5.11
C GLN A 259 -14.24 10.25 -4.06
N SER A 260 -13.70 10.77 -2.96
CA SER A 260 -14.48 11.36 -1.84
C SER A 260 -15.50 10.40 -1.22
N GLN A 261 -15.27 9.10 -1.35
CA GLN A 261 -16.06 8.06 -0.68
C GLN A 261 -15.68 7.94 0.79
N VAL A 262 -14.45 8.32 1.14
CA VAL A 262 -13.96 8.51 2.51
C VAL A 262 -13.29 9.86 2.66
N ASP A 263 -13.25 10.38 3.88
CA ASP A 263 -12.68 11.69 4.20
C ASP A 263 -11.18 11.60 4.53
N ALA A 264 -10.74 10.44 5.03
CA ALA A 264 -9.36 10.19 5.42
C ALA A 264 -8.99 8.70 5.32
N VAL A 265 -7.70 8.42 5.32
CA VAL A 265 -7.13 7.08 5.49
C VAL A 265 -6.28 7.10 6.75
N THR A 266 -6.30 6.05 7.56
CA THR A 266 -5.43 5.94 8.75
C THR A 266 -4.65 4.63 8.70
N THR A 267 -3.35 4.75 8.83
CA THR A 267 -2.39 3.66 9.04
C THR A 267 -1.02 4.25 9.37
N ASP A 268 0.02 3.47 9.26
CA ASP A 268 1.38 3.83 9.61
C ASP A 268 1.97 4.84 8.63
N ASP A 269 2.73 5.78 9.14
CA ASP A 269 3.32 6.92 8.43
C ASP A 269 4.07 6.52 7.16
N ALA A 270 4.81 5.43 7.21
CA ALA A 270 5.57 4.94 6.08
C ALA A 270 4.67 4.39 4.95
N VAL A 271 3.57 3.67 5.30
CA VAL A 271 2.56 3.24 4.33
C VAL A 271 1.84 4.45 3.74
N LEU A 272 1.44 5.42 4.59
CA LEU A 272 0.80 6.66 4.15
C LEU A 272 1.71 7.50 3.24
N ALA A 273 3.01 7.56 3.54
CA ALA A 273 3.97 8.22 2.66
C ALA A 273 4.00 7.56 1.27
N GLY A 274 3.99 6.22 1.23
CA GLY A 274 3.90 5.47 -0.01
C GLY A 274 2.61 5.74 -0.80
N LEU A 275 1.46 5.94 -0.13
CA LEU A 275 0.21 6.34 -0.77
C LEU A 275 0.29 7.79 -1.26
N ALA A 276 0.85 8.71 -0.48
CA ALA A 276 0.99 10.12 -0.83
C ALA A 276 1.92 10.33 -2.04
N THR A 277 2.87 9.44 -2.32
CA THR A 277 3.68 9.50 -3.54
C THR A 277 2.86 9.25 -4.82
N GLN A 278 1.71 8.60 -4.71
CA GLN A 278 0.83 8.24 -5.82
C GLN A 278 -0.22 9.33 -6.10
N ASP A 279 -0.42 10.28 -5.17
CA ASP A 279 -1.38 11.36 -5.31
C ASP A 279 -0.83 12.68 -4.72
N PRO A 280 -0.53 13.69 -5.56
CA PRO A 280 0.01 14.98 -5.12
C PRO A 280 -0.98 15.79 -4.25
N TRP A 281 -2.26 15.46 -4.28
CA TRP A 281 -3.28 16.09 -3.44
C TRP A 281 -3.41 15.44 -2.06
N ALA A 282 -2.89 14.23 -1.87
CA ALA A 282 -2.87 13.58 -0.58
C ALA A 282 -1.69 14.10 0.28
N GLN A 283 -1.90 14.18 1.58
CA GLN A 283 -0.88 14.58 2.56
C GLN A 283 -1.05 13.85 3.88
N VAL A 284 0.07 13.48 4.49
CA VAL A 284 0.08 12.94 5.85
C VAL A 284 -0.04 14.09 6.84
N VAL A 285 -1.02 14.00 7.76
CA VAL A 285 -1.36 15.07 8.69
C VAL A 285 -1.41 14.57 10.15
N GLY A 286 -1.45 15.50 11.06
CA GLY A 286 -1.63 15.27 12.50
C GLY A 286 -0.38 14.73 13.22
N PRO A 287 -0.46 14.55 14.53
CA PRO A 287 0.60 13.91 15.32
C PRO A 287 0.62 12.40 15.13
N SER A 288 1.62 11.72 15.71
CA SER A 288 1.62 10.27 15.89
C SER A 288 0.42 9.84 16.74
N LEU A 289 -0.33 8.86 16.26
CA LEU A 289 -1.46 8.26 16.97
C LEU A 289 -1.04 7.04 17.81
N GLY A 290 0.19 6.60 17.67
CA GLY A 290 0.79 5.51 18.40
C GLY A 290 1.88 4.81 17.61
N GLN A 291 2.82 4.21 18.33
CA GLN A 291 3.93 3.48 17.75
C GLN A 291 3.49 2.08 17.30
N GLU A 292 4.04 1.62 16.18
CA GLU A 292 3.83 0.31 15.59
C GLU A 292 5.20 -0.35 15.33
N ASN A 293 5.47 -1.46 15.99
CA ASN A 293 6.72 -2.21 15.83
C ASN A 293 6.51 -3.32 14.80
N TYR A 294 7.17 -3.27 13.65
CA TYR A 294 7.05 -4.29 12.63
C TYR A 294 7.98 -5.47 12.92
N GLY A 295 7.42 -6.67 12.94
CA GLY A 295 8.16 -7.92 13.07
C GLY A 295 7.89 -8.86 11.90
N VAL A 296 8.83 -9.76 11.67
CA VAL A 296 8.63 -10.89 10.77
C VAL A 296 7.75 -11.89 11.49
N GLY A 297 6.55 -12.18 10.92
CA GLY A 297 5.64 -13.21 11.43
C GLY A 297 6.16 -14.61 11.08
N ILE A 298 6.12 -15.53 12.04
CA ILE A 298 6.65 -16.88 11.95
C ILE A 298 5.61 -17.84 12.55
N PRO A 299 5.34 -19.02 11.96
CA PRO A 299 4.46 -19.99 12.57
C PRO A 299 4.91 -20.38 13.99
N VAL A 300 3.96 -20.63 14.89
CA VAL A 300 4.24 -21.11 16.26
C VAL A 300 4.99 -22.45 16.21
N GLY A 301 5.93 -22.65 17.16
CA GLY A 301 6.71 -23.88 17.28
C GLY A 301 8.00 -23.90 16.45
N HIS A 302 8.27 -22.87 15.68
CA HIS A 302 9.51 -22.70 14.91
C HIS A 302 10.49 -21.73 15.58
N ASP A 303 10.79 -21.97 16.86
CA ASP A 303 11.68 -21.11 17.66
C ASP A 303 13.10 -21.00 17.08
N ASP A 304 13.57 -22.06 16.43
CA ASP A 304 14.83 -22.09 15.70
C ASP A 304 14.82 -21.06 14.55
N MET A 305 13.71 -20.95 13.82
CA MET A 305 13.54 -19.95 12.76
C MET A 305 13.45 -18.53 13.32
N VAL A 306 12.78 -18.34 14.48
CA VAL A 306 12.77 -17.03 15.16
C VAL A 306 14.19 -16.58 15.50
N ARG A 307 14.99 -17.45 16.11
CA ARG A 307 16.40 -17.18 16.46
C ARG A 307 17.25 -16.89 15.24
N PHE A 308 17.05 -17.65 14.17
CA PHE A 308 17.74 -17.47 12.90
C PHE A 308 17.41 -16.12 12.27
N VAL A 309 16.15 -15.75 12.16
CA VAL A 309 15.70 -14.44 11.61
C VAL A 309 16.26 -13.30 12.46
N ASN A 310 16.21 -13.43 13.80
CA ASN A 310 16.78 -12.42 14.70
C ASN A 310 18.29 -12.26 14.52
N GLY A 311 19.01 -13.35 14.25
CA GLY A 311 20.45 -13.32 13.93
C GLY A 311 20.72 -12.61 12.62
N THR A 312 19.93 -12.91 11.59
CA THR A 312 20.01 -12.22 10.28
C THR A 312 19.76 -10.71 10.43
N ILE A 313 18.74 -10.31 11.18
CA ILE A 313 18.44 -8.89 11.45
C ILE A 313 19.60 -8.23 12.23
N ALA A 314 20.18 -8.93 13.23
CA ALA A 314 21.32 -8.42 13.99
C ALA A 314 22.56 -8.21 13.11
N GLU A 315 22.82 -9.13 12.18
CA GLU A 315 23.91 -9.01 11.21
C GLU A 315 23.70 -7.86 10.23
N MET A 316 22.45 -7.68 9.74
CA MET A 316 22.11 -6.54 8.87
C MET A 316 22.37 -5.20 9.58
N ARG A 317 22.08 -5.11 10.89
CA ARG A 317 22.41 -3.93 11.69
C ARG A 317 23.91 -3.71 11.78
N ALA A 318 24.64 -4.74 12.16
CA ALA A 318 26.08 -4.67 12.38
C ALA A 318 26.86 -4.33 11.09
N SER A 319 26.43 -4.85 9.95
CA SER A 319 27.05 -4.64 8.63
C SER A 319 26.61 -3.33 7.93
N GLY A 320 25.65 -2.59 8.47
CA GLY A 320 25.09 -1.39 7.82
C GLY A 320 24.11 -1.70 6.68
N ARG A 321 23.81 -2.96 6.37
CA ARG A 321 22.85 -3.33 5.32
C ARG A 321 21.44 -2.81 5.60
N TRP A 322 21.01 -2.81 6.86
CA TRP A 322 19.74 -2.23 7.24
C TRP A 322 19.66 -0.73 6.86
N GLN A 323 20.72 0.04 7.15
CA GLN A 323 20.77 1.46 6.81
C GLN A 323 20.74 1.67 5.29
N ALA A 324 21.48 0.86 4.53
CA ALA A 324 21.47 0.93 3.08
C ALA A 324 20.05 0.65 2.49
N MET A 325 19.30 -0.29 3.07
CA MET A 325 17.90 -0.54 2.69
C MET A 325 17.01 0.65 3.06
N TYR A 326 17.19 1.24 4.25
CA TYR A 326 16.46 2.44 4.66
C TYR A 326 16.70 3.60 3.69
N ASP A 327 17.95 3.88 3.38
CA ASP A 327 18.32 4.98 2.48
C ASP A 327 17.77 4.78 1.06
N LYS A 328 17.72 3.53 0.61
CA LYS A 328 17.16 3.16 -0.69
C LYS A 328 15.63 3.38 -0.77
N TRP A 329 14.90 2.97 0.25
CA TRP A 329 13.43 2.89 0.18
C TRP A 329 12.70 3.95 0.98
N LEU A 330 13.25 4.34 2.15
CA LEU A 330 12.55 5.09 3.16
C LEU A 330 13.12 6.49 3.40
N SER A 331 14.12 6.92 2.62
CA SER A 331 14.74 8.26 2.75
C SER A 331 13.75 9.42 2.61
N ILE A 332 12.63 9.22 1.93
CA ILE A 332 11.52 10.19 1.84
C ILE A 332 10.91 10.53 3.21
N LEU A 333 11.04 9.64 4.20
CA LEU A 333 10.58 9.86 5.58
C LEU A 333 11.55 10.72 6.40
N GLY A 334 12.65 11.15 5.80
CA GLY A 334 13.73 11.86 6.46
C GLY A 334 14.83 10.95 6.99
N PRO A 335 15.78 11.46 7.76
CA PRO A 335 16.85 10.65 8.31
C PRO A 335 16.29 9.61 9.29
N GLY A 336 16.61 8.36 9.05
CA GLY A 336 16.20 7.27 9.93
C GLY A 336 16.88 7.35 11.30
N TYR A 337 16.18 6.89 12.33
CA TYR A 337 16.77 6.75 13.69
C TYR A 337 17.67 5.52 13.83
N GLY A 338 17.97 4.84 12.71
CA GLY A 338 18.68 3.58 12.70
C GLY A 338 17.76 2.37 12.98
N PRO A 339 18.32 1.15 12.91
CA PRO A 339 17.54 -0.06 13.16
C PRO A 339 17.07 -0.11 14.63
N PRO A 340 15.83 -0.60 14.89
CA PRO A 340 15.34 -0.75 16.25
C PRO A 340 16.26 -1.62 17.10
N GLN A 341 16.46 -1.28 18.36
CA GLN A 341 17.25 -2.11 19.27
C GLN A 341 16.45 -3.33 19.70
N PRO A 342 17.04 -4.53 19.70
CA PRO A 342 16.35 -5.74 20.09
C PRO A 342 16.18 -5.84 21.61
N THR A 343 15.06 -6.39 22.03
CA THR A 343 14.81 -6.82 23.40
C THR A 343 14.57 -8.34 23.38
N TYR A 344 15.25 -9.08 24.27
CA TYR A 344 15.14 -10.53 24.34
C TYR A 344 14.51 -10.97 25.66
N ARG A 345 13.77 -12.09 25.61
CA ARG A 345 13.02 -12.66 26.76
C ARG A 345 13.69 -13.92 27.36
N ASP A 346 14.86 -14.33 26.84
CA ASP A 346 15.62 -15.50 27.26
C ASP A 346 17.13 -15.22 27.40
#